data_dbb6e8ff0e51598d95246ddb39637596
#
_entry.id   dbb6e8ff0e51598d95246ddb39637596
#
_cell.length_a   1.000
_cell.length_b   1.000
_cell.length_c   1.000
_cell.angle_alpha   90.00
_cell.angle_beta   90.00
_cell.angle_gamma   90.00
#
_symmetry.space_group_name_H-M   'P 1'
#
loop_
_entity.id
_entity.type
_entity.pdbx_description
1 polymer ?
#
loop_
_entity_poly.entity_id
_entity_poly.type
_entity_poly.pdbx_seq_one_letter_code
_entity_poly.pdbx_strand_id
1 'polypeptide(L)'
;TIDGSESRVGIGTTTPSTKLQVDGTVTATALAGPVTGNVAGNLTSSGANTMGTLVMSGNITSQNIIPAANTTYDLGSSSLGYNVVYAKATSAQYADLAEVYESDDTYDVGTVVIFGGDKEITLSKFSQDTRVAGVISENPAYLMNDKSAGQSVALVGKVPVKVHGMIAKGDLLTTCGEHPGCAKKAMDPKTGTIIGKALENYNSTEVGRIFVSVGKL
;
A
#
# COMPACT_ATOMS: atom_id res chain seq x y z
N THR A 1 1.36 58.13 3.14
CA THR A 1 0.23 59.04 2.77
C THR A 1 -1.08 58.39 3.25
N ILE A 2 -1.96 59.21 3.81
CA ILE A 2 -3.36 58.86 4.06
C ILE A 2 -4.19 59.69 3.11
N ASP A 3 -4.92 59.06 2.23
CA ASP A 3 -5.88 59.70 1.35
C ASP A 3 -7.27 59.57 1.96
N GLY A 4 -7.70 60.63 2.63
CA GLY A 4 -9.01 60.65 3.31
C GLY A 4 -10.20 60.72 2.35
N SER A 5 -10.01 61.21 1.11
CA SER A 5 -11.09 61.31 0.12
C SER A 5 -11.49 59.92 -0.46
N GLU A 6 -10.53 59.00 -0.57
CA GLU A 6 -10.73 57.65 -1.10
C GLU A 6 -10.60 56.57 -0.04
N SER A 7 -10.42 56.91 1.24
CA SER A 7 -10.22 55.99 2.35
C SER A 7 -9.08 55.00 2.11
N ARG A 8 -7.96 55.47 1.56
CA ARG A 8 -6.78 54.68 1.21
C ARG A 8 -5.56 55.08 2.03
N VAL A 9 -4.70 54.09 2.34
CA VAL A 9 -3.42 54.30 3.01
C VAL A 9 -2.30 53.82 2.08
N GLY A 10 -1.37 54.70 1.76
CA GLY A 10 -0.16 54.38 1.02
C GLY A 10 1.08 54.49 1.91
N ILE A 11 1.87 53.45 1.97
CA ILE A 11 3.20 53.43 2.58
C ILE A 11 4.22 53.26 1.46
N GLY A 12 5.13 54.20 1.31
CA GLY A 12 6.09 54.23 0.18
C GLY A 12 5.50 54.70 -1.15
N THR A 13 4.19 54.99 -1.23
CA THR A 13 3.50 55.51 -2.42
C THR A 13 2.60 56.70 -2.05
N THR A 14 2.45 57.67 -2.96
CA THR A 14 1.57 58.83 -2.81
C THR A 14 0.23 58.66 -3.52
N THR A 15 0.10 57.64 -4.38
CA THR A 15 -1.10 57.34 -5.17
C THR A 15 -1.55 55.88 -4.96
N PRO A 16 -2.06 55.52 -3.75
CA PRO A 16 -2.46 54.15 -3.49
C PRO A 16 -3.66 53.74 -4.35
N SER A 17 -3.54 52.60 -5.04
CA SER A 17 -4.60 52.04 -5.89
C SER A 17 -5.55 51.12 -5.12
N THR A 18 -5.22 50.72 -3.89
CA THR A 18 -6.00 49.87 -2.99
C THR A 18 -6.14 50.49 -1.62
N LYS A 19 -7.03 49.97 -0.75
CA LYS A 19 -7.27 50.54 0.61
C LYS A 19 -5.99 50.61 1.45
N LEU A 20 -5.11 49.64 1.33
CA LEU A 20 -3.76 49.66 1.88
C LEU A 20 -2.80 49.22 0.77
N GLN A 21 -1.90 50.07 0.37
CA GLN A 21 -0.80 49.75 -0.54
C GLN A 21 0.53 50.08 0.15
N VAL A 22 1.41 49.06 0.19
CA VAL A 22 2.78 49.21 0.69
C VAL A 22 3.72 48.96 -0.47
N ASP A 23 4.47 50.00 -0.83
CA ASP A 23 5.60 49.90 -1.76
C ASP A 23 6.87 49.75 -0.92
N GLY A 24 7.18 48.48 -0.59
CA GLY A 24 8.26 48.11 0.32
C GLY A 24 7.95 46.87 1.15
N THR A 25 8.71 46.64 2.21
CA THR A 25 8.58 45.51 3.10
C THR A 25 7.61 45.79 4.25
N VAL A 26 6.69 44.87 4.52
CA VAL A 26 5.86 44.88 5.74
C VAL A 26 6.48 43.94 6.75
N THR A 27 6.94 44.48 7.90
CA THR A 27 7.36 43.67 9.05
C THR A 27 6.24 43.72 10.09
N ALA A 28 5.62 42.58 10.35
CA ALA A 28 4.56 42.46 11.35
C ALA A 28 4.86 41.25 12.26
N THR A 29 4.57 41.40 13.55
CA THR A 29 4.69 40.28 14.51
C THR A 29 3.65 39.16 14.20
N ALA A 30 2.49 39.55 13.68
CA ALA A 30 1.46 38.64 13.21
C ALA A 30 0.55 39.32 12.18
N LEU A 31 0.02 38.56 11.23
CA LEU A 31 -1.12 38.91 10.40
C LEU A 31 -2.31 38.10 10.92
N ALA A 32 -3.25 38.71 11.60
CA ALA A 32 -4.44 38.09 12.13
C ALA A 32 -5.59 38.18 11.11
N GLY A 33 -6.14 37.03 10.72
CA GLY A 33 -7.24 36.88 9.78
C GLY A 33 -6.85 36.18 8.48
N PRO A 34 -7.85 35.83 7.64
CA PRO A 34 -7.59 35.15 6.39
C PRO A 34 -6.87 36.08 5.40
N VAL A 35 -5.77 35.60 4.81
CA VAL A 35 -5.16 36.20 3.64
C VAL A 35 -5.95 35.72 2.42
N THR A 36 -6.83 36.60 1.89
CA THR A 36 -7.60 36.31 0.68
C THR A 36 -6.98 37.04 -0.51
N GLY A 37 -6.67 36.30 -1.57
CA GLY A 37 -6.02 36.83 -2.77
C GLY A 37 -4.76 36.06 -3.14
N ASN A 38 -4.11 36.48 -4.23
CA ASN A 38 -2.88 35.86 -4.70
C ASN A 38 -1.68 36.35 -3.90
N VAL A 39 -0.92 35.44 -3.32
CA VAL A 39 0.44 35.71 -2.87
C VAL A 39 1.36 35.49 -4.07
N ALA A 40 1.71 36.58 -4.74
CA ALA A 40 2.70 36.55 -5.82
C ALA A 40 4.09 36.64 -5.21
N GLY A 41 4.87 35.56 -5.28
CA GLY A 41 6.23 35.49 -4.72
C GLY A 41 6.44 34.23 -3.88
N ASN A 42 7.58 34.18 -3.21
CA ASN A 42 7.94 33.04 -2.37
C ASN A 42 7.35 33.18 -0.96
N LEU A 43 6.58 32.22 -0.51
CA LEU A 43 6.27 32.06 0.91
C LEU A 43 7.44 31.34 1.57
N THR A 44 8.41 32.10 2.09
CA THR A 44 9.58 31.57 2.78
C THR A 44 9.31 31.51 4.28
N SER A 45 9.36 30.34 4.88
CA SER A 45 9.27 30.16 6.33
C SER A 45 10.51 29.43 6.82
N SER A 46 11.17 29.98 7.85
CA SER A 46 12.25 29.31 8.56
C SER A 46 11.75 28.36 9.65
N GLY A 47 10.44 28.32 9.88
CA GLY A 47 9.76 27.46 10.85
C GLY A 47 8.73 26.54 10.22
N ALA A 48 7.99 25.82 11.05
CA ALA A 48 6.90 24.95 10.61
C ALA A 48 5.70 25.80 10.11
N ASN A 49 5.25 25.54 8.89
CA ASN A 49 3.98 26.04 8.38
C ASN A 49 2.89 25.00 8.69
N THR A 50 1.98 25.31 9.61
CA THR A 50 0.83 24.47 9.88
C THR A 50 -0.34 24.90 8.98
N MET A 51 -0.67 24.08 7.99
CA MET A 51 -1.84 24.26 7.12
C MET A 51 -2.80 23.10 7.34
N GLY A 52 -4.09 23.39 7.51
CA GLY A 52 -5.11 22.34 7.62
C GLY A 52 -5.28 21.58 6.32
N THR A 53 -5.35 22.29 5.19
CA THR A 53 -5.44 21.72 3.85
C THR A 53 -4.65 22.57 2.87
N LEU A 54 -3.83 21.94 2.04
CA LEU A 54 -3.16 22.58 0.90
C LEU A 54 -3.85 22.11 -0.38
N VAL A 55 -4.56 23.03 -1.06
CA VAL A 55 -5.14 22.77 -2.39
C VAL A 55 -4.28 23.45 -3.43
N MET A 56 -3.76 22.70 -4.38
CA MET A 56 -2.92 23.18 -5.46
C MET A 56 -3.54 22.83 -6.81
N SER A 57 -3.57 23.80 -7.72
CA SER A 57 -3.99 23.61 -9.11
C SER A 57 -2.83 23.24 -10.06
N GLY A 58 -1.60 23.24 -9.56
CA GLY A 58 -0.39 22.94 -10.32
C GLY A 58 0.49 21.90 -9.63
N ASN A 59 1.72 21.75 -10.12
CA ASN A 59 2.68 20.79 -9.61
C ASN A 59 3.23 21.19 -8.24
N ILE A 60 3.54 20.20 -7.40
CA ILE A 60 4.34 20.34 -6.19
C ILE A 60 5.77 19.93 -6.53
N THR A 61 6.72 20.86 -6.44
CA THR A 61 8.16 20.54 -6.52
C THR A 61 8.72 20.56 -5.11
N SER A 62 9.18 19.40 -4.63
CA SER A 62 9.75 19.27 -3.29
C SER A 62 11.00 18.38 -3.30
N GLN A 63 11.84 18.50 -2.26
CA GLN A 63 12.92 17.54 -2.04
C GLN A 63 12.35 16.23 -1.48
N ASN A 64 11.68 16.31 -0.33
CA ASN A 64 11.05 15.18 0.34
C ASN A 64 9.60 15.51 0.72
N ILE A 65 8.72 14.51 0.64
CA ILE A 65 7.39 14.56 1.24
C ILE A 65 7.38 13.48 2.31
N ILE A 66 7.37 13.90 3.59
CA ILE A 66 7.51 13.00 4.74
C ILE A 66 6.22 13.08 5.56
N PRO A 67 5.54 11.95 5.83
CA PRO A 67 4.36 11.93 6.67
C PRO A 67 4.71 12.26 8.13
N ALA A 68 3.76 12.84 8.87
CA ALA A 68 3.97 13.24 10.26
C ALA A 68 4.09 12.06 11.23
N ALA A 69 3.58 10.88 10.85
CA ALA A 69 3.71 9.65 11.63
C ALA A 69 3.91 8.45 10.72
N ASN A 70 4.64 7.44 11.23
CA ASN A 70 4.94 6.22 10.50
C ASN A 70 3.68 5.37 10.31
N THR A 71 3.47 4.82 9.11
CA THR A 71 2.38 3.89 8.76
C THR A 71 0.95 4.38 9.07
N THR A 72 0.76 5.72 9.10
CA THR A 72 -0.53 6.33 9.48
C THR A 72 -1.22 7.03 8.30
N TYR A 73 -0.45 7.52 7.33
CA TYR A 73 -0.96 8.36 6.24
C TYR A 73 -0.70 7.71 4.89
N ASP A 74 -1.68 7.84 4.01
CA ASP A 74 -1.66 7.30 2.65
C ASP A 74 -1.26 8.37 1.63
N LEU A 75 -0.78 7.94 0.47
CA LEU A 75 -0.64 8.76 -0.73
C LEU A 75 -1.81 8.41 -1.68
N GLY A 76 -2.82 9.29 -1.72
CA GLY A 76 -4.09 9.02 -2.38
C GLY A 76 -5.13 8.42 -1.44
N SER A 77 -6.21 7.87 -1.99
CA SER A 77 -7.27 7.20 -1.23
C SER A 77 -7.92 6.10 -2.08
N SER A 78 -8.79 5.29 -1.49
CA SER A 78 -9.54 4.23 -2.21
C SER A 78 -10.42 4.77 -3.35
N SER A 79 -10.81 6.04 -3.30
CA SER A 79 -11.64 6.70 -4.33
C SER A 79 -10.87 7.66 -5.22
N LEU A 80 -9.69 8.16 -4.80
CA LEU A 80 -8.89 9.15 -5.51
C LEU A 80 -7.42 8.68 -5.54
N GLY A 81 -7.11 7.84 -6.51
CA GLY A 81 -5.75 7.34 -6.75
C GLY A 81 -4.95 8.20 -7.72
N TYR A 82 -3.64 8.09 -7.67
CA TYR A 82 -2.77 8.63 -8.72
C TYR A 82 -2.87 7.77 -9.98
N ASN A 83 -2.89 8.40 -11.16
CA ASN A 83 -2.91 7.66 -12.42
C ASN A 83 -1.64 6.82 -12.61
N VAL A 84 -0.48 7.43 -12.37
CA VAL A 84 0.83 6.75 -12.43
C VAL A 84 1.76 7.33 -11.37
N VAL A 85 2.56 6.46 -10.74
CA VAL A 85 3.67 6.85 -9.87
C VAL A 85 5.00 6.49 -10.54
N TYR A 86 5.78 7.49 -10.94
CA TYR A 86 7.13 7.30 -11.49
C TYR A 86 8.14 7.34 -10.33
N ALA A 87 8.66 6.19 -9.95
CA ALA A 87 9.64 6.07 -8.88
C ALA A 87 10.81 5.18 -9.33
N LYS A 88 12.03 5.50 -8.90
CA LYS A 88 13.21 4.66 -9.18
C LYS A 88 13.15 3.34 -8.40
N ALA A 89 12.64 3.38 -7.18
CA ALA A 89 12.50 2.21 -6.31
C ALA A 89 11.37 2.44 -5.31
N THR A 90 10.77 1.35 -4.85
CA THR A 90 9.85 1.31 -3.71
C THR A 90 10.39 0.34 -2.67
N SER A 91 10.20 0.66 -1.38
CA SER A 91 10.49 -0.22 -0.27
C SER A 91 9.18 -0.62 0.39
N ALA A 92 8.93 -1.91 0.50
CA ALA A 92 7.71 -2.43 1.12
C ALA A 92 8.05 -3.13 2.44
N GLN A 93 7.14 -3.01 3.42
CA GLN A 93 7.28 -3.68 4.72
C GLN A 93 6.92 -5.16 4.63
N TYR A 94 5.94 -5.51 3.79
CA TYR A 94 5.50 -6.87 3.55
C TYR A 94 6.22 -7.48 2.34
N ALA A 95 6.14 -8.80 2.17
CA ALA A 95 7.07 -9.53 1.32
C ALA A 95 6.40 -10.31 0.19
N ASP A 96 5.09 -10.14 -0.04
CA ASP A 96 4.38 -10.86 -1.08
C ASP A 96 3.66 -9.97 -2.08
N LEU A 97 3.56 -10.48 -3.29
CA LEU A 97 2.73 -9.97 -4.37
C LEU A 97 1.49 -10.86 -4.43
N ALA A 98 0.33 -10.24 -4.28
CA ALA A 98 -0.95 -10.93 -4.29
C ALA A 98 -1.93 -10.31 -5.30
N GLU A 99 -2.92 -11.09 -5.66
CA GLU A 99 -4.06 -10.66 -6.47
C GLU A 99 -5.36 -11.09 -5.79
N VAL A 100 -6.40 -10.27 -5.93
CA VAL A 100 -7.75 -10.61 -5.45
C VAL A 100 -8.43 -11.51 -6.45
N TYR A 101 -8.89 -12.67 -5.99
CA TYR A 101 -9.70 -13.63 -6.74
C TYR A 101 -11.03 -13.87 -6.04
N GLU A 102 -12.11 -14.03 -6.83
CA GLU A 102 -13.39 -14.46 -6.29
C GLU A 102 -13.28 -15.86 -5.67
N SER A 103 -13.65 -15.96 -4.42
CA SER A 103 -13.60 -17.20 -3.62
C SER A 103 -14.99 -17.77 -3.42
N ASP A 104 -15.13 -19.09 -3.48
CA ASP A 104 -16.39 -19.80 -3.22
C ASP A 104 -16.74 -19.88 -1.73
N ASP A 105 -15.78 -19.60 -0.85
CA ASP A 105 -15.95 -19.51 0.61
C ASP A 105 -14.95 -18.51 1.19
N THR A 106 -15.01 -18.24 2.48
CA THR A 106 -14.04 -17.43 3.21
C THR A 106 -13.00 -18.34 3.85
N TYR A 107 -11.76 -18.21 3.41
CA TYR A 107 -10.63 -19.01 3.88
C TYR A 107 -9.71 -18.20 4.79
N ASP A 108 -9.23 -18.84 5.85
CA ASP A 108 -8.25 -18.23 6.76
C ASP A 108 -6.90 -17.99 6.06
N VAL A 109 -6.17 -17.00 6.55
CA VAL A 109 -4.79 -16.70 6.15
C VAL A 109 -3.90 -17.96 6.22
N GLY A 110 -3.08 -18.15 5.20
CA GLY A 110 -2.19 -19.31 5.09
C GLY A 110 -2.82 -20.54 4.44
N THR A 111 -4.10 -20.48 4.09
CA THR A 111 -4.79 -21.56 3.37
C THR A 111 -4.31 -21.65 1.93
N VAL A 112 -3.96 -22.85 1.49
CA VAL A 112 -3.60 -23.16 0.09
C VAL A 112 -4.87 -23.32 -0.73
N VAL A 113 -4.97 -22.55 -1.81
CA VAL A 113 -6.11 -22.54 -2.73
C VAL A 113 -5.70 -22.95 -4.14
N ILE A 114 -6.67 -23.42 -4.91
CA ILE A 114 -6.53 -23.86 -6.30
C ILE A 114 -7.50 -23.08 -7.19
N PHE A 115 -7.19 -22.93 -8.47
CA PHE A 115 -8.14 -22.44 -9.46
C PHE A 115 -9.22 -23.49 -9.71
N GLY A 116 -10.50 -23.11 -9.59
CA GLY A 116 -11.67 -23.96 -9.78
C GLY A 116 -12.72 -23.77 -8.70
N GLY A 117 -13.68 -24.68 -8.63
CA GLY A 117 -14.89 -24.52 -7.84
C GLY A 117 -15.98 -23.76 -8.59
N ASP A 118 -16.91 -23.17 -7.86
CA ASP A 118 -18.02 -22.38 -8.42
C ASP A 118 -17.60 -20.92 -8.70
N LYS A 119 -16.41 -20.53 -8.24
CA LYS A 119 -15.79 -19.24 -8.41
C LYS A 119 -14.38 -19.41 -9.01
N GLU A 120 -13.55 -18.35 -8.95
CA GLU A 120 -12.19 -18.42 -9.50
C GLU A 120 -11.28 -19.32 -8.68
N ILE A 121 -11.42 -19.29 -7.33
CA ILE A 121 -10.62 -20.11 -6.42
C ILE A 121 -11.47 -20.89 -5.44
N THR A 122 -10.95 -22.07 -5.07
CA THR A 122 -11.53 -22.96 -4.07
C THR A 122 -10.43 -23.59 -3.21
N LEU A 123 -10.85 -24.26 -2.12
CA LEU A 123 -9.96 -24.98 -1.21
C LEU A 123 -9.23 -26.13 -1.92
N SER A 124 -7.91 -26.25 -1.73
CA SER A 124 -7.17 -27.43 -2.19
C SER A 124 -7.59 -28.67 -1.38
N LYS A 125 -8.01 -29.76 -2.06
CA LYS A 125 -8.53 -30.99 -1.43
C LYS A 125 -7.75 -32.25 -1.81
N PHE A 126 -6.85 -32.16 -2.79
CA PHE A 126 -6.09 -33.30 -3.29
C PHE A 126 -4.59 -33.06 -3.16
N SER A 127 -3.83 -34.17 -2.96
CA SER A 127 -2.37 -34.09 -2.98
C SER A 127 -1.87 -33.88 -4.39
N GLN A 128 -0.85 -33.03 -4.55
CA GLN A 128 -0.24 -32.72 -5.85
C GLN A 128 -1.24 -32.21 -6.90
N ASP A 129 -2.14 -31.32 -6.49
CA ASP A 129 -3.08 -30.69 -7.42
C ASP A 129 -2.34 -29.73 -8.35
N THR A 130 -2.50 -29.93 -9.66
CA THR A 130 -1.84 -29.09 -10.68
C THR A 130 -2.46 -27.70 -10.84
N ARG A 131 -3.60 -27.44 -10.20
CA ARG A 131 -4.33 -26.18 -10.27
C ARG A 131 -3.94 -25.20 -9.17
N VAL A 132 -2.80 -25.38 -8.48
CA VAL A 132 -2.37 -24.49 -7.41
C VAL A 132 -2.46 -23.03 -7.88
N ALA A 133 -3.28 -22.22 -7.19
CA ALA A 133 -3.40 -20.79 -7.39
C ALA A 133 -2.38 -20.05 -6.54
N GLY A 134 -2.34 -20.33 -5.24
CA GLY A 134 -1.45 -19.69 -4.28
C GLY A 134 -1.91 -19.93 -2.85
N VAL A 135 -1.65 -18.95 -1.99
CA VAL A 135 -1.93 -18.99 -0.55
C VAL A 135 -2.67 -17.72 -0.13
N ILE A 136 -3.72 -17.86 0.67
CA ILE A 136 -4.46 -16.69 1.21
C ILE A 136 -3.52 -15.83 2.04
N SER A 137 -3.39 -14.55 1.64
CA SER A 137 -2.55 -13.54 2.28
C SER A 137 -3.39 -12.51 3.04
N GLU A 138 -2.83 -12.01 4.14
CA GLU A 138 -3.47 -10.97 4.97
C GLU A 138 -3.04 -9.55 4.56
N ASN A 139 -1.74 -9.37 4.36
CA ASN A 139 -1.12 -8.05 4.15
C ASN A 139 -0.08 -8.11 3.03
N PRO A 140 -0.50 -8.16 1.77
CA PRO A 140 0.46 -8.18 0.67
C PRO A 140 1.22 -6.86 0.54
N ALA A 141 2.49 -6.94 0.13
CA ALA A 141 3.30 -5.77 -0.20
C ALA A 141 2.82 -5.06 -1.46
N TYR A 142 2.27 -5.83 -2.39
CA TYR A 142 1.64 -5.34 -3.62
C TYR A 142 0.37 -6.14 -3.89
N LEU A 143 -0.75 -5.43 -4.00
CA LEU A 143 -2.05 -6.04 -4.25
C LEU A 143 -2.56 -5.63 -5.63
N MET A 144 -2.81 -6.63 -6.48
CA MET A 144 -3.45 -6.46 -7.77
C MET A 144 -4.96 -6.71 -7.65
N ASN A 145 -5.73 -6.13 -8.56
CA ASN A 145 -7.18 -6.33 -8.67
C ASN A 145 -7.96 -5.99 -7.38
N ASP A 146 -7.49 -4.97 -6.63
CA ASP A 146 -7.97 -4.59 -5.30
C ASP A 146 -9.43 -4.11 -5.24
N LYS A 147 -10.06 -3.85 -6.39
CA LYS A 147 -11.48 -3.48 -6.51
C LYS A 147 -12.42 -4.67 -6.69
N SER A 148 -11.88 -5.86 -6.95
CA SER A 148 -12.68 -7.07 -7.11
C SER A 148 -13.16 -7.60 -5.77
N ALA A 149 -14.32 -8.25 -5.77
CA ALA A 149 -14.77 -9.01 -4.63
C ALA A 149 -13.95 -10.31 -4.52
N GLY A 150 -13.56 -10.70 -3.31
CA GLY A 150 -12.83 -11.95 -3.12
C GLY A 150 -11.78 -11.89 -2.02
N GLN A 151 -10.77 -12.76 -2.12
CA GLN A 151 -9.68 -12.84 -1.16
C GLN A 151 -8.32 -12.66 -1.85
N SER A 152 -7.38 -12.04 -1.13
CA SER A 152 -6.00 -11.85 -1.60
C SER A 152 -5.25 -13.17 -1.59
N VAL A 153 -4.73 -13.57 -2.75
CA VAL A 153 -3.93 -14.78 -2.93
C VAL A 153 -2.50 -14.40 -3.24
N ALA A 154 -1.57 -14.74 -2.37
CA ALA A 154 -0.14 -14.59 -2.61
C ALA A 154 0.30 -15.49 -3.77
N LEU A 155 0.83 -14.88 -4.82
CA LEU A 155 1.34 -15.55 -6.02
C LEU A 155 2.86 -15.75 -5.93
N VAL A 156 3.56 -14.80 -5.30
CA VAL A 156 5.03 -14.82 -5.11
C VAL A 156 5.35 -14.11 -3.79
N GLY A 157 6.31 -14.65 -3.05
CA GLY A 157 6.87 -13.98 -1.88
C GLY A 157 6.86 -14.82 -0.62
N LYS A 158 7.18 -14.20 0.51
CA LYS A 158 7.28 -14.86 1.82
C LYS A 158 5.98 -14.69 2.59
N VAL A 159 5.23 -15.78 2.77
CA VAL A 159 3.96 -15.78 3.50
C VAL A 159 3.87 -16.95 4.49
N PRO A 160 3.07 -16.82 5.57
CA PRO A 160 2.72 -17.96 6.42
C PRO A 160 1.80 -18.91 5.64
N VAL A 161 2.09 -20.22 5.69
CA VAL A 161 1.32 -21.27 5.00
C VAL A 161 0.92 -22.33 6.01
N LYS A 162 -0.33 -22.79 5.96
CA LYS A 162 -0.79 -23.96 6.71
C LYS A 162 -0.08 -25.21 6.20
N VAL A 163 0.54 -25.96 7.09
CA VAL A 163 1.34 -27.14 6.75
C VAL A 163 1.02 -28.32 7.65
N HIS A 164 1.33 -29.52 7.15
CA HIS A 164 1.19 -30.79 7.86
C HIS A 164 2.36 -31.74 7.58
N GLY A 165 2.78 -32.51 8.58
CA GLY A 165 3.78 -33.57 8.46
C GLY A 165 5.22 -33.10 8.66
N MET A 166 6.17 -33.91 8.23
CA MET A 166 7.61 -33.62 8.37
C MET A 166 8.11 -32.79 7.19
N ILE A 167 8.56 -31.59 7.47
CA ILE A 167 9.09 -30.62 6.49
C ILE A 167 10.42 -30.10 7.01
N ALA A 168 11.44 -30.17 6.20
CA ALA A 168 12.72 -29.53 6.45
C ALA A 168 12.80 -28.19 5.70
N LYS A 169 13.51 -27.23 6.27
CA LYS A 169 13.85 -25.97 5.58
C LYS A 169 14.48 -26.26 4.22
N GLY A 170 13.96 -25.63 3.17
CA GLY A 170 14.38 -25.84 1.78
C GLY A 170 13.56 -26.90 1.02
N ASP A 171 12.73 -27.68 1.70
CA ASP A 171 11.85 -28.64 1.02
C ASP A 171 10.86 -27.94 0.09
N LEU A 172 10.61 -28.56 -1.07
CA LEU A 172 9.50 -28.20 -1.95
C LEU A 172 8.18 -28.64 -1.31
N LEU A 173 7.19 -27.76 -1.40
CA LEU A 173 5.86 -27.99 -0.84
C LEU A 173 4.80 -28.11 -1.94
N THR A 174 3.86 -29.03 -1.73
CA THR A 174 2.70 -29.28 -2.58
C THR A 174 1.42 -29.31 -1.75
N THR A 175 0.25 -29.36 -2.40
CA THR A 175 -1.05 -29.48 -1.73
C THR A 175 -1.15 -30.80 -0.95
N CYS A 176 -1.86 -30.77 0.17
CA CYS A 176 -2.08 -31.91 1.07
C CYS A 176 -3.52 -32.41 0.93
N GLY A 177 -3.69 -33.67 0.52
CA GLY A 177 -5.02 -34.27 0.42
C GLY A 177 -5.59 -34.73 1.76
N GLU A 178 -4.73 -35.02 2.74
CA GLU A 178 -5.13 -35.46 4.09
C GLU A 178 -5.70 -34.32 4.92
N HIS A 179 -5.22 -33.09 4.68
CA HIS A 179 -5.67 -31.87 5.34
C HIS A 179 -5.94 -30.78 4.28
N PRO A 180 -7.19 -30.63 3.83
CA PRO A 180 -7.56 -29.63 2.84
C PRO A 180 -7.09 -28.21 3.21
N GLY A 181 -6.58 -27.47 2.23
CA GLY A 181 -6.04 -26.13 2.44
C GLY A 181 -4.65 -26.07 3.05
N CYS A 182 -3.99 -27.21 3.31
CA CYS A 182 -2.62 -27.25 3.81
C CYS A 182 -1.62 -27.60 2.70
N ALA A 183 -0.36 -27.30 2.96
CA ALA A 183 0.77 -27.80 2.21
C ALA A 183 1.46 -28.95 2.95
N LYS A 184 2.14 -29.83 2.21
CA LYS A 184 3.05 -30.83 2.71
C LYS A 184 4.30 -30.94 1.86
N LYS A 185 5.32 -31.64 2.34
CA LYS A 185 6.53 -31.94 1.54
C LYS A 185 6.15 -32.65 0.25
N ALA A 186 6.69 -32.17 -0.86
CA ALA A 186 6.58 -32.81 -2.17
C ALA A 186 7.63 -33.93 -2.27
N MET A 187 7.21 -35.18 -2.23
CA MET A 187 8.11 -36.36 -2.33
C MET A 187 8.52 -36.60 -3.78
N ASP A 188 7.62 -36.37 -4.73
CA ASP A 188 7.84 -36.52 -6.18
C ASP A 188 7.26 -35.26 -6.85
N PRO A 189 8.02 -34.15 -6.88
CA PRO A 189 7.52 -32.86 -7.36
C PRO A 189 7.21 -32.89 -8.85
N LYS A 190 5.98 -32.49 -9.20
CA LYS A 190 5.52 -32.40 -10.59
C LYS A 190 5.28 -30.93 -10.96
N THR A 191 5.45 -30.62 -12.23
CA THR A 191 5.15 -29.29 -12.77
C THR A 191 3.70 -28.90 -12.46
N GLY A 192 3.52 -27.68 -11.99
CA GLY A 192 2.20 -27.11 -11.65
C GLY A 192 1.67 -27.50 -10.27
N THR A 193 2.35 -28.41 -9.52
CA THR A 193 1.89 -28.85 -8.18
C THR A 193 2.60 -28.15 -7.02
N ILE A 194 3.63 -27.35 -7.32
CA ILE A 194 4.49 -26.76 -6.31
C ILE A 194 3.94 -25.40 -5.86
N ILE A 195 3.80 -25.24 -4.55
CA ILE A 195 3.40 -24.00 -3.89
C ILE A 195 4.62 -23.08 -3.67
N GLY A 196 5.76 -23.67 -3.28
CA GLY A 196 6.98 -22.95 -2.95
C GLY A 196 7.96 -23.79 -2.14
N LYS A 197 8.88 -23.11 -1.44
CA LYS A 197 9.90 -23.73 -0.59
C LYS A 197 9.73 -23.32 0.87
N ALA A 198 9.83 -24.30 1.76
CA ALA A 198 9.80 -24.10 3.21
C ALA A 198 10.99 -23.24 3.66
N LEU A 199 10.74 -22.22 4.47
CA LEU A 199 11.77 -21.39 5.09
C LEU A 199 12.08 -21.80 6.54
N GLU A 200 11.27 -22.73 7.08
CA GLU A 200 11.36 -23.24 8.45
C GLU A 200 11.19 -24.73 8.47
N ASN A 201 11.68 -25.38 9.54
CA ASN A 201 11.41 -26.78 9.82
C ASN A 201 10.03 -26.91 10.47
N TYR A 202 9.32 -27.98 10.15
CA TYR A 202 8.08 -28.37 10.81
C TYR A 202 8.04 -29.90 10.99
N ASN A 203 7.65 -30.35 12.17
CA ASN A 203 7.56 -31.79 12.47
C ASN A 203 6.40 -32.02 13.44
N SER A 204 5.20 -32.19 12.90
CA SER A 204 4.02 -32.51 13.67
C SER A 204 2.97 -33.20 12.80
N THR A 205 2.15 -34.02 13.41
CA THR A 205 0.95 -34.63 12.81
C THR A 205 -0.26 -33.70 12.90
N GLU A 206 -0.14 -32.57 13.59
CA GLU A 206 -1.16 -31.54 13.61
C GLU A 206 -0.93 -30.53 12.47
N VAL A 207 -1.96 -29.74 12.15
CA VAL A 207 -1.81 -28.61 11.22
C VAL A 207 -1.17 -27.43 11.94
N GLY A 208 -0.08 -26.93 11.39
CA GLY A 208 0.57 -25.71 11.88
C GLY A 208 0.80 -24.71 10.78
N ARG A 209 1.61 -23.68 11.06
CA ARG A 209 2.00 -22.67 10.07
C ARG A 209 3.50 -22.47 10.10
N ILE A 210 4.11 -22.35 8.92
CA ILE A 210 5.50 -21.94 8.73
C ILE A 210 5.59 -20.87 7.65
N PHE A 211 6.67 -20.10 7.63
CA PHE A 211 6.94 -19.24 6.49
C PHE A 211 7.42 -20.05 5.29
N VAL A 212 6.86 -19.71 4.14
CA VAL A 212 7.17 -20.34 2.85
C VAL A 212 7.51 -19.23 1.84
N SER A 213 8.54 -19.46 1.04
CA SER A 213 8.77 -18.69 -0.18
C SER A 213 7.86 -19.25 -1.26
N VAL A 214 6.69 -18.65 -1.41
CA VAL A 214 5.71 -19.01 -2.44
C VAL A 214 6.21 -18.55 -3.80
N GLY A 215 5.92 -19.33 -4.82
CA GLY A 215 6.25 -19.04 -6.21
C GLY A 215 6.03 -20.27 -7.07
N LYS A 216 5.57 -20.06 -8.30
CA LYS A 216 5.38 -21.13 -9.27
C LYS A 216 6.75 -21.58 -9.79
N LEU A 217 7.11 -22.84 -9.50
CA LEU A 217 8.34 -23.50 -9.94
C LEU A 217 8.01 -24.59 -10.95
#